data_6c749d259bb49ca79de8b8dec67848ec
#
_entry.id   6c749d259bb49ca79de8b8dec67848ec
#
_cell.length_a   1.000
_cell.length_b   1.000
_cell.length_c   1.000
_cell.angle_alpha   90.00
_cell.angle_beta   90.00
_cell.angle_gamma   90.00
#
_symmetry.space_group_name_H-M   'P 1'
#
loop_
_entity.id
_entity.type
_entity.pdbx_description
1 polymer ?
#
loop_
_entity_poly.entity_id
_entity_poly.type
_entity_poly.pdbx_seq_one_letter_code
_entity_poly.pdbx_strand_id
1 'polypeptide(L)'
;QLDGGVISETKKAQKFMSQDRRNDYDVTNTVQVSSPAAVRGAVQQLFAETFPGSSFDKLWLAFYDFERLFTGRYPGYLGCDTTYHDMQHTLDMTLALARLVSGYERSVELHDRLGAARAQMAIITSLFHDSGYIRHETRDREFTNGAEFTLYHVSRSADFLRRYLPELGLARDVGVASMIVHFTGYELDLDDIELDDPRDIICGHLIGTADMIAQMADRCSLEKCRDRLFNEFVVGGVAVENSKPGEFMVRYESGRDLLEKTPTFYQHVMRERLNRNFNRVYRYIEVLYNGQNPYIDAIRHNMTHLVRIIETGDWSLLRRKPAVFLGIAQAVQDIERIVARQLDAFKGARIRPENTLLMPV
;
A
#
# COMPACT_ATOMS: atom_id res chain seq x y z
N GLN A 1 31.74 31.28 -18.47
CA GLN A 1 31.51 31.24 -17.01
C GLN A 1 29.99 31.20 -16.70
N LEU A 2 29.31 30.11 -17.05
CA LEU A 2 27.89 29.87 -16.68
C LEU A 2 27.54 28.40 -16.40
N ASP A 3 28.55 27.53 -16.21
CA ASP A 3 28.31 26.06 -15.98
C ASP A 3 28.50 25.58 -14.54
N GLY A 4 28.83 26.45 -13.60
CA GLY A 4 29.08 26.07 -12.20
C GLY A 4 27.86 25.98 -11.29
N GLY A 5 26.72 26.59 -11.65
CA GLY A 5 25.54 26.72 -10.80
C GLY A 5 24.61 25.49 -10.84
N VAL A 6 24.39 24.95 -12.02
CA VAL A 6 23.42 23.85 -12.24
C VAL A 6 23.90 22.50 -11.66
N ILE A 7 25.22 22.25 -11.73
CA ILE A 7 25.82 21.02 -11.16
C ILE A 7 25.83 21.06 -9.62
N SER A 8 25.86 22.24 -9.00
CA SER A 8 25.81 22.41 -7.55
C SER A 8 24.41 22.16 -6.97
N GLU A 9 23.36 22.57 -7.68
CA GLU A 9 21.97 22.38 -7.24
C GLU A 9 21.49 20.94 -7.41
N THR A 10 21.86 20.27 -8.50
CA THR A 10 21.57 18.84 -8.70
C THR A 10 22.30 17.95 -7.68
N LYS A 11 23.54 18.25 -7.32
CA LYS A 11 24.27 17.54 -6.24
C LYS A 11 23.70 17.85 -4.86
N LYS A 12 23.20 19.06 -4.60
CA LYS A 12 22.47 19.37 -3.35
C LYS A 12 21.14 18.64 -3.28
N ALA A 13 20.36 18.59 -4.36
CA ALA A 13 19.10 17.85 -4.43
C ALA A 13 19.31 16.34 -4.20
N GLN A 14 20.34 15.74 -4.85
CA GLN A 14 20.71 14.33 -4.62
C GLN A 14 21.21 14.06 -3.20
N LYS A 15 21.85 15.02 -2.54
CA LYS A 15 22.33 14.87 -1.14
C LYS A 15 21.20 14.98 -0.13
N PHE A 16 20.09 15.64 -0.46
CA PHE A 16 18.89 15.73 0.40
C PHE A 16 18.09 14.42 0.44
N MET A 17 18.16 13.56 -0.56
CA MET A 17 17.28 12.39 -0.70
C MET A 17 17.72 11.12 0.06
N SER A 18 18.93 10.98 0.61
CA SER A 18 19.37 9.66 1.07
C SER A 18 19.76 9.51 2.54
N GLN A 19 20.13 10.54 3.28
CA GLN A 19 20.63 10.37 4.66
C GLN A 19 19.69 10.84 5.77
N ASP A 20 18.83 11.83 5.52
CA ASP A 20 18.02 12.49 6.56
C ASP A 20 16.51 12.27 6.47
N ARG A 21 16.01 11.38 5.57
CA ARG A 21 14.59 11.08 5.49
C ARG A 21 14.13 10.39 6.77
N ARG A 22 13.06 10.92 7.40
CA ARG A 22 12.44 10.35 8.60
C ARG A 22 11.66 9.08 8.27
N ASN A 23 11.58 8.13 9.22
CA ASN A 23 10.98 6.82 8.99
C ASN A 23 9.46 6.85 8.76
N ASP A 24 8.79 7.89 9.27
CA ASP A 24 7.34 8.07 9.18
C ASP A 24 6.94 9.26 8.28
N TYR A 25 7.84 9.63 7.36
CA TYR A 25 7.59 10.67 6.37
C TYR A 25 7.61 10.10 4.96
N ASP A 26 6.84 10.77 4.09
CA ASP A 26 6.72 10.45 2.66
C ASP A 26 8.08 10.50 1.92
N VAL A 27 8.07 10.08 0.66
CA VAL A 27 9.29 10.05 -0.18
C VAL A 27 10.00 11.39 -0.31
N THR A 28 9.28 12.50 -0.16
CA THR A 28 9.83 13.87 -0.21
C THR A 28 10.29 14.38 1.14
N ASN A 29 10.08 13.63 2.22
CA ASN A 29 10.37 14.02 3.60
C ASN A 29 9.63 15.29 4.06
N THR A 30 8.46 15.58 3.47
CA THR A 30 7.67 16.80 3.77
C THR A 30 6.39 16.52 4.51
N VAL A 31 5.75 15.37 4.30
CA VAL A 31 4.47 15.00 4.90
C VAL A 31 4.68 13.84 5.86
N GLN A 32 4.22 13.97 7.09
CA GLN A 32 4.22 12.88 8.07
C GLN A 32 3.09 11.91 7.74
N VAL A 33 3.42 10.76 7.14
CA VAL A 33 2.45 9.74 6.70
C VAL A 33 1.91 8.86 7.82
N SER A 34 2.41 9.03 9.03
CA SER A 34 1.82 8.45 10.25
C SER A 34 0.72 9.32 10.87
N SER A 35 0.49 10.53 10.33
CA SER A 35 -0.49 11.49 10.85
C SER A 35 -1.66 11.66 9.86
N PRO A 36 -2.88 11.18 10.20
CA PRO A 36 -4.07 11.41 9.38
C PRO A 36 -4.31 12.89 9.05
N ALA A 37 -4.08 13.78 10.02
CA ALA A 37 -4.25 15.21 9.84
C ALA A 37 -3.24 15.81 8.85
N ALA A 38 -1.96 15.37 8.89
CA ALA A 38 -0.93 15.85 7.97
C ALA A 38 -1.20 15.39 6.54
N VAL A 39 -1.56 14.12 6.35
CA VAL A 39 -1.89 13.58 5.02
C VAL A 39 -3.18 14.21 4.48
N ARG A 40 -4.22 14.33 5.30
CA ARG A 40 -5.45 15.04 4.91
C ARG A 40 -5.16 16.45 4.44
N GLY A 41 -4.33 17.22 5.17
CA GLY A 41 -3.94 18.58 4.78
C GLY A 41 -3.20 18.63 3.44
N ALA A 42 -2.26 17.71 3.20
CA ALA A 42 -1.54 17.63 1.95
C ALA A 42 -2.45 17.21 0.78
N VAL A 43 -3.34 16.24 0.97
CA VAL A 43 -4.33 15.83 -0.04
C VAL A 43 -5.33 16.95 -0.32
N GLN A 44 -5.78 17.68 0.71
CA GLN A 44 -6.68 18.82 0.55
C GLN A 44 -6.04 19.92 -0.30
N GLN A 45 -4.78 20.23 -0.06
CA GLN A 45 -4.04 21.20 -0.87
C GLN A 45 -3.95 20.75 -2.33
N LEU A 46 -3.50 19.53 -2.59
CA LEU A 46 -3.41 18.98 -3.95
C LEU A 46 -4.78 18.96 -4.66
N PHE A 47 -5.83 18.59 -3.93
CA PHE A 47 -7.19 18.54 -4.47
C PHE A 47 -7.69 19.95 -4.85
N ALA A 48 -7.50 20.95 -3.99
CA ALA A 48 -7.90 22.32 -4.24
C ALA A 48 -7.13 22.95 -5.42
N GLU A 49 -5.84 22.66 -5.55
CA GLU A 49 -5.01 23.12 -6.67
C GLU A 49 -5.39 22.45 -8.00
N THR A 50 -5.83 21.19 -7.95
CA THR A 50 -6.18 20.40 -9.14
C THR A 50 -7.62 20.65 -9.59
N PHE A 51 -8.53 20.83 -8.63
CA PHE A 51 -9.98 21.02 -8.86
C PHE A 51 -10.50 22.29 -8.16
N PRO A 52 -10.11 23.48 -8.65
CA PRO A 52 -10.53 24.74 -8.04
C PRO A 52 -12.05 24.85 -7.91
N GLY A 53 -12.52 25.23 -6.72
CA GLY A 53 -13.95 25.40 -6.42
C GLY A 53 -14.71 24.11 -6.09
N SER A 54 -14.06 22.93 -6.12
CA SER A 54 -14.68 21.67 -5.69
C SER A 54 -14.63 21.54 -4.18
N SER A 55 -15.74 21.03 -3.56
CA SER A 55 -15.78 20.77 -2.12
C SER A 55 -14.88 19.59 -1.73
N PHE A 56 -14.24 19.71 -0.57
CA PHE A 56 -13.45 18.66 0.07
C PHE A 56 -14.21 17.97 1.24
N ASP A 57 -15.45 18.35 1.52
CA ASP A 57 -16.18 17.92 2.73
C ASP A 57 -16.32 16.40 2.86
N LYS A 58 -16.64 15.70 1.76
CA LYS A 58 -16.75 14.25 1.78
C LYS A 58 -15.41 13.55 2.00
N LEU A 59 -14.34 14.10 1.41
CA LEU A 59 -12.98 13.62 1.67
C LEU A 59 -12.57 13.87 3.10
N TRP A 60 -12.90 15.05 3.65
CA TRP A 60 -12.63 15.35 5.06
C TRP A 60 -13.31 14.33 5.99
N LEU A 61 -14.59 14.03 5.74
CA LEU A 61 -15.35 13.06 6.51
C LEU A 61 -14.78 11.64 6.34
N ALA A 62 -14.37 11.26 5.12
CA ALA A 62 -13.74 9.97 4.86
C ALA A 62 -12.42 9.81 5.64
N PHE A 63 -11.56 10.83 5.70
CA PHE A 63 -10.35 10.80 6.53
C PHE A 63 -10.67 10.69 8.03
N TYR A 64 -11.71 11.37 8.49
CA TYR A 64 -12.16 11.28 9.87
C TYR A 64 -12.66 9.87 10.23
N ASP A 65 -13.48 9.26 9.37
CA ASP A 65 -13.99 7.91 9.57
C ASP A 65 -12.92 6.83 9.38
N PHE A 66 -11.96 7.04 8.46
CA PHE A 66 -10.77 6.20 8.33
C PHE A 66 -9.98 6.14 9.65
N GLU A 67 -9.68 7.29 10.24
CA GLU A 67 -8.97 7.33 11.53
C GLU A 67 -9.75 6.60 12.63
N ARG A 68 -11.07 6.77 12.67
CA ARG A 68 -11.93 6.06 13.64
C ARG A 68 -11.93 4.56 13.41
N LEU A 69 -11.99 4.12 12.15
CA LEU A 69 -11.99 2.70 11.78
C LEU A 69 -10.67 2.04 12.20
N PHE A 70 -9.54 2.62 11.84
CA PHE A 70 -8.23 2.06 12.15
C PHE A 70 -7.89 2.10 13.65
N THR A 71 -8.44 3.07 14.38
CA THR A 71 -8.24 3.19 15.84
C THR A 71 -9.30 2.48 16.69
N GLY A 72 -10.23 1.73 16.10
CA GLY A 72 -11.27 1.00 16.83
C GLY A 72 -12.37 1.89 17.42
N ARG A 73 -12.55 3.10 16.89
CA ARG A 73 -13.60 4.05 17.32
C ARG A 73 -14.77 4.12 16.33
N TYR A 74 -14.70 3.36 15.24
CA TYR A 74 -15.81 3.23 14.28
C TYR A 74 -16.77 2.14 14.76
N PRO A 75 -18.10 2.39 14.80
CA PRO A 75 -19.06 1.44 15.37
C PRO A 75 -19.03 0.07 14.70
N GLY A 76 -18.96 -0.98 15.50
CA GLY A 76 -18.99 -2.37 15.05
C GLY A 76 -17.62 -2.92 14.59
N TYR A 77 -16.54 -2.16 14.70
CA TYR A 77 -15.20 -2.58 14.28
C TYR A 77 -14.16 -2.48 15.40
N LEU A 78 -13.24 -3.44 15.46
CA LEU A 78 -12.24 -3.56 16.54
C LEU A 78 -11.02 -2.66 16.35
N GLY A 79 -10.81 -2.11 15.17
CA GLY A 79 -9.60 -1.38 14.81
C GLY A 79 -8.52 -2.26 14.18
N CYS A 80 -7.47 -1.62 13.67
CA CYS A 80 -6.37 -2.28 12.99
C CYS A 80 -5.50 -3.07 13.97
N ASP A 81 -5.27 -4.34 13.68
CA ASP A 81 -4.37 -5.23 14.40
C ASP A 81 -3.35 -5.93 13.48
N THR A 82 -3.33 -5.58 12.19
CA THR A 82 -2.28 -5.95 11.23
C THR A 82 -1.08 -5.03 11.38
N THR A 83 0.14 -5.57 11.31
CA THR A 83 1.36 -4.83 11.61
C THR A 83 2.04 -4.23 10.39
N TYR A 84 1.80 -4.78 9.20
CA TYR A 84 2.29 -4.26 7.93
C TYR A 84 1.23 -3.37 7.26
N HIS A 85 0.00 -3.88 7.10
CA HIS A 85 -1.14 -3.14 6.57
C HIS A 85 -1.74 -2.26 7.68
N ASP A 86 -0.94 -1.31 8.16
CA ASP A 86 -1.28 -0.39 9.24
C ASP A 86 -1.77 0.97 8.71
N MET A 87 -2.13 1.87 9.61
CA MET A 87 -2.59 3.23 9.25
C MET A 87 -1.56 3.99 8.40
N GLN A 88 -0.27 3.83 8.66
CA GLN A 88 0.78 4.55 7.93
C GLN A 88 0.84 4.11 6.46
N HIS A 89 0.72 2.81 6.19
CA HIS A 89 0.70 2.28 4.83
C HIS A 89 -0.45 2.92 4.02
N THR A 90 -1.67 2.88 4.54
CA THR A 90 -2.84 3.44 3.86
C THR A 90 -2.73 4.94 3.62
N LEU A 91 -2.20 5.69 4.59
CA LEU A 91 -2.01 7.13 4.47
C LEU A 91 -0.95 7.49 3.41
N ASP A 92 0.17 6.75 3.36
CA ASP A 92 1.24 6.97 2.36
C ASP A 92 0.73 6.64 0.95
N MET A 93 0.01 5.54 0.79
CA MET A 93 -0.66 5.16 -0.45
C MET A 93 -1.67 6.24 -0.90
N THR A 94 -2.50 6.75 0.00
CA THR A 94 -3.49 7.79 -0.32
C THR A 94 -2.83 9.10 -0.77
N LEU A 95 -1.71 9.48 -0.17
CA LEU A 95 -0.92 10.63 -0.60
C LEU A 95 -0.29 10.40 -1.99
N ALA A 96 0.24 9.19 -2.24
CA ALA A 96 0.77 8.81 -3.55
C ALA A 96 -0.32 8.89 -4.63
N LEU A 97 -1.53 8.39 -4.33
CA LEU A 97 -2.67 8.48 -5.23
C LEU A 97 -3.07 9.92 -5.53
N ALA A 98 -3.16 10.78 -4.51
CA ALA A 98 -3.51 12.19 -4.73
C ALA A 98 -2.49 12.89 -5.66
N ARG A 99 -1.21 12.56 -5.54
CA ARG A 99 -0.15 13.04 -6.45
C ARG A 99 -0.31 12.48 -7.86
N LEU A 100 -0.60 11.20 -7.99
CA LEU A 100 -0.85 10.56 -9.29
C LEU A 100 -2.06 11.19 -10.00
N VAL A 101 -3.16 11.39 -9.29
CA VAL A 101 -4.37 12.04 -9.82
C VAL A 101 -4.05 13.48 -10.26
N SER A 102 -3.36 14.26 -9.43
CA SER A 102 -2.99 15.63 -9.77
C SER A 102 -2.08 15.70 -11.01
N GLY A 103 -1.09 14.80 -11.10
CA GLY A 103 -0.22 14.73 -12.28
C GLY A 103 -0.96 14.27 -13.53
N TYR A 104 -1.86 13.30 -13.41
CA TYR A 104 -2.71 12.83 -14.50
C TYR A 104 -3.57 13.99 -15.06
N GLU A 105 -4.34 14.66 -14.20
CA GLU A 105 -5.21 15.77 -14.59
C GLU A 105 -4.47 16.89 -15.34
N ARG A 106 -3.21 17.14 -14.98
CA ARG A 106 -2.36 18.15 -15.61
C ARG A 106 -1.73 17.69 -16.93
N SER A 107 -1.76 16.39 -17.22
CA SER A 107 -1.04 15.80 -18.35
C SER A 107 -1.93 15.40 -19.51
N VAL A 108 -3.22 15.20 -19.27
CA VAL A 108 -4.15 14.69 -20.27
C VAL A 108 -5.07 15.77 -20.84
N GLU A 109 -5.61 15.49 -22.01
CA GLU A 109 -6.59 16.37 -22.65
C GLU A 109 -7.90 16.42 -21.83
N LEU A 110 -8.68 17.49 -22.02
CA LEU A 110 -9.88 17.75 -21.23
C LEU A 110 -10.89 16.59 -21.22
N HIS A 111 -11.05 15.88 -22.35
CA HIS A 111 -11.99 14.78 -22.47
C HIS A 111 -11.56 13.49 -21.74
N ASP A 112 -10.26 13.35 -21.48
CA ASP A 112 -9.68 12.20 -20.76
C ASP A 112 -9.59 12.45 -19.26
N ARG A 113 -9.82 13.65 -18.79
CA ARG A 113 -9.73 14.00 -17.37
C ARG A 113 -10.74 13.24 -16.53
N LEU A 114 -10.33 12.86 -15.33
CA LEU A 114 -11.19 12.19 -14.36
C LEU A 114 -12.25 13.14 -13.81
N GLY A 115 -11.85 14.38 -13.56
CA GLY A 115 -12.66 15.37 -12.86
C GLY A 115 -12.74 15.13 -11.35
N ALA A 116 -13.25 16.13 -10.62
CA ALA A 116 -13.27 16.13 -9.16
C ALA A 116 -14.07 14.94 -8.56
N ALA A 117 -15.17 14.54 -9.18
CA ALA A 117 -16.02 13.47 -8.65
C ALA A 117 -15.30 12.11 -8.66
N ARG A 118 -14.66 11.71 -9.78
CA ARG A 118 -13.88 10.48 -9.86
C ARG A 118 -12.65 10.51 -8.98
N ALA A 119 -11.96 11.66 -8.95
CA ALA A 119 -10.81 11.85 -8.07
C ALA A 119 -11.20 11.68 -6.60
N GLN A 120 -12.33 12.26 -6.18
CA GLN A 120 -12.87 12.10 -4.83
C GLN A 120 -13.17 10.62 -4.53
N MET A 121 -13.89 9.93 -5.42
CA MET A 121 -14.21 8.51 -5.28
C MET A 121 -12.93 7.67 -5.17
N ALA A 122 -11.94 7.88 -6.04
CA ALA A 122 -10.68 7.14 -6.02
C ALA A 122 -9.90 7.36 -4.70
N ILE A 123 -9.83 8.60 -4.20
CA ILE A 123 -9.17 8.91 -2.92
C ILE A 123 -9.90 8.26 -1.74
N ILE A 124 -11.25 8.26 -1.74
CA ILE A 124 -12.02 7.56 -0.71
C ILE A 124 -11.77 6.04 -0.79
N THR A 125 -11.76 5.47 -2.00
CA THR A 125 -11.45 4.05 -2.19
C THR A 125 -10.07 3.71 -1.65
N SER A 126 -9.05 4.55 -1.86
CA SER A 126 -7.71 4.31 -1.33
C SER A 126 -7.64 4.33 0.19
N LEU A 127 -8.40 5.20 0.86
CA LEU A 127 -8.48 5.23 2.33
C LEU A 127 -9.04 3.93 2.91
N PHE A 128 -9.89 3.24 2.17
CA PHE A 128 -10.55 2.03 2.67
C PHE A 128 -10.15 0.76 1.92
N HIS A 129 -9.07 0.78 1.10
CA HIS A 129 -8.65 -0.38 0.32
C HIS A 129 -8.25 -1.58 1.20
N ASP A 130 -7.73 -1.31 2.40
CA ASP A 130 -7.33 -2.30 3.41
C ASP A 130 -8.32 -2.44 4.57
N SER A 131 -9.51 -1.81 4.48
CA SER A 131 -10.56 -1.94 5.52
C SER A 131 -11.00 -3.39 5.74
N GLY A 132 -10.77 -4.26 4.76
CA GLY A 132 -11.06 -5.68 4.84
C GLY A 132 -10.21 -6.46 5.85
N TYR A 133 -9.07 -5.94 6.25
CA TYR A 133 -8.27 -6.48 7.35
C TYR A 133 -8.91 -6.21 8.72
N ILE A 134 -9.76 -5.17 8.84
CA ILE A 134 -10.32 -4.78 10.13
C ILE A 134 -11.48 -5.66 10.50
N ARG A 135 -11.36 -6.34 11.66
CA ARG A 135 -12.36 -7.27 12.16
C ARG A 135 -13.61 -6.54 12.64
N HIS A 136 -14.76 -7.10 12.26
CA HIS A 136 -16.05 -6.67 12.80
C HIS A 136 -16.30 -7.38 14.15
N GLU A 137 -16.67 -6.64 15.19
CA GLU A 137 -16.82 -7.12 16.58
C GLU A 137 -17.78 -8.29 16.76
N THR A 138 -18.76 -8.47 15.87
CA THR A 138 -19.77 -9.54 15.97
C THR A 138 -19.62 -10.62 14.92
N ARG A 139 -19.29 -10.26 13.66
CA ARG A 139 -19.23 -11.22 12.54
C ARG A 139 -17.92 -12.00 12.50
N ASP A 140 -16.85 -11.40 13.00
CA ASP A 140 -15.48 -11.94 12.88
C ASP A 140 -14.95 -12.43 14.25
N ARG A 141 -15.83 -12.86 15.16
CA ARG A 141 -15.47 -13.29 16.53
C ARG A 141 -14.57 -14.52 16.59
N GLU A 142 -14.62 -15.37 15.57
CA GLU A 142 -13.81 -16.57 15.46
C GLU A 142 -12.35 -16.29 15.04
N PHE A 143 -12.09 -15.12 14.43
CA PHE A 143 -10.78 -14.71 14.00
C PHE A 143 -10.05 -13.95 15.09
N THR A 144 -8.76 -14.19 15.21
CA THR A 144 -7.93 -13.61 16.27
C THR A 144 -7.13 -12.39 15.81
N ASN A 145 -6.86 -12.29 14.49
CA ASN A 145 -6.09 -11.19 13.89
C ASN A 145 -6.58 -10.92 12.47
N GLY A 146 -6.54 -9.67 12.04
CA GLY A 146 -6.95 -9.26 10.69
C GLY A 146 -6.12 -9.88 9.57
N ALA A 147 -4.87 -10.26 9.83
CA ALA A 147 -4.03 -10.93 8.84
C ALA A 147 -4.59 -12.30 8.37
N GLU A 148 -5.52 -12.90 9.11
CA GLU A 148 -6.24 -14.10 8.66
C GLU A 148 -7.09 -13.83 7.40
N PHE A 149 -7.38 -12.57 7.08
CA PHE A 149 -8.11 -12.16 5.88
C PHE A 149 -7.22 -11.88 4.66
N THR A 150 -5.92 -12.06 4.76
CA THR A 150 -4.94 -11.70 3.71
C THR A 150 -5.36 -12.15 2.30
N LEU A 151 -5.91 -13.36 2.14
CA LEU A 151 -6.27 -13.90 0.84
C LEU A 151 -7.57 -13.34 0.24
N TYR A 152 -8.39 -12.60 1.03
CA TYR A 152 -9.68 -12.07 0.57
C TYR A 152 -10.04 -10.70 1.19
N HIS A 153 -9.03 -9.97 1.70
CA HIS A 153 -9.23 -8.65 2.31
C HIS A 153 -9.75 -7.60 1.32
N VAL A 154 -9.36 -7.69 0.04
CA VAL A 154 -9.82 -6.73 -0.98
C VAL A 154 -11.31 -6.88 -1.24
N SER A 155 -11.82 -8.11 -1.35
CA SER A 155 -13.27 -8.37 -1.45
C SER A 155 -14.02 -7.87 -0.22
N ARG A 156 -13.43 -8.00 0.98
CA ARG A 156 -13.99 -7.44 2.22
C ARG A 156 -13.97 -5.91 2.22
N SER A 157 -12.93 -5.30 1.65
CA SER A 157 -12.85 -3.85 1.47
C SER A 157 -13.89 -3.34 0.48
N ALA A 158 -14.12 -4.07 -0.62
CA ALA A 158 -15.21 -3.78 -1.55
C ALA A 158 -16.57 -3.83 -0.84
N ASP A 159 -16.78 -4.81 0.03
CA ASP A 159 -18.01 -4.91 0.85
C ASP A 159 -18.15 -3.77 1.86
N PHE A 160 -17.05 -3.29 2.43
CA PHE A 160 -17.08 -2.10 3.27
C PHE A 160 -17.48 -0.87 2.46
N LEU A 161 -16.86 -0.63 1.31
CA LEU A 161 -17.18 0.49 0.42
C LEU A 161 -18.63 0.49 -0.04
N ARG A 162 -19.22 -0.69 -0.34
CA ARG A 162 -20.66 -0.82 -0.70
C ARG A 162 -21.60 -0.29 0.39
N ARG A 163 -21.23 -0.42 1.64
CA ARG A 163 -22.01 0.10 2.78
C ARG A 163 -21.68 1.56 3.08
N TYR A 164 -20.42 1.92 3.01
CA TYR A 164 -19.93 3.23 3.43
C TYR A 164 -20.27 4.36 2.46
N LEU A 165 -20.09 4.16 1.16
CA LEU A 165 -20.30 5.22 0.17
C LEU A 165 -21.73 5.81 0.14
N PRO A 166 -22.80 5.01 0.29
CA PRO A 166 -24.17 5.56 0.42
C PRO A 166 -24.32 6.49 1.62
N GLU A 167 -23.65 6.22 2.75
CA GLU A 167 -23.68 7.08 3.96
C GLU A 167 -23.04 8.45 3.69
N LEU A 168 -22.05 8.51 2.78
CA LEU A 168 -21.46 9.77 2.29
C LEU A 168 -22.30 10.46 1.20
N GLY A 169 -23.43 9.90 0.81
CA GLY A 169 -24.21 10.40 -0.34
C GLY A 169 -23.52 10.14 -1.69
N LEU A 170 -22.74 9.06 -1.78
CA LEU A 170 -22.01 8.60 -2.98
C LEU A 170 -22.54 7.25 -3.49
N ALA A 171 -23.84 6.99 -3.35
CA ALA A 171 -24.46 5.73 -3.77
C ALA A 171 -24.26 5.39 -5.25
N ARG A 172 -24.08 6.41 -6.11
CA ARG A 172 -23.84 6.20 -7.55
C ARG A 172 -22.44 5.67 -7.84
N ASP A 173 -21.48 5.90 -6.96
CA ASP A 173 -20.08 5.52 -7.13
C ASP A 173 -19.78 4.10 -6.61
N VAL A 174 -20.74 3.47 -5.93
CA VAL A 174 -20.58 2.15 -5.28
C VAL A 174 -20.10 1.08 -6.25
N GLY A 175 -20.71 0.99 -7.44
CA GLY A 175 -20.35 -0.01 -8.46
C GLY A 175 -18.89 0.13 -8.85
N VAL A 176 -18.48 1.33 -9.24
CA VAL A 176 -17.11 1.60 -9.68
C VAL A 176 -16.13 1.43 -8.55
N ALA A 177 -16.36 2.03 -7.38
CA ALA A 177 -15.44 1.96 -6.23
C ALA A 177 -15.18 0.51 -5.77
N SER A 178 -16.25 -0.32 -5.72
CA SER A 178 -16.14 -1.72 -5.33
C SER A 178 -15.41 -2.59 -6.37
N MET A 179 -15.26 -2.14 -7.60
CA MET A 179 -14.47 -2.82 -8.63
C MET A 179 -13.02 -2.29 -8.68
N ILE A 180 -12.82 -0.97 -8.63
CA ILE A 180 -11.48 -0.41 -8.74
C ILE A 180 -10.59 -0.74 -7.52
N VAL A 181 -11.15 -1.03 -6.36
CA VAL A 181 -10.36 -1.49 -5.21
C VAL A 181 -9.63 -2.80 -5.49
N HIS A 182 -10.14 -3.67 -6.36
CA HIS A 182 -9.47 -4.92 -6.74
C HIS A 182 -8.16 -4.73 -7.52
N PHE A 183 -7.89 -3.52 -8.02
CA PHE A 183 -6.57 -3.21 -8.59
C PHE A 183 -5.44 -3.18 -7.55
N THR A 184 -5.74 -3.14 -6.26
CA THR A 184 -4.72 -3.23 -5.20
C THR A 184 -4.32 -4.67 -4.88
N GLY A 185 -5.19 -5.65 -5.12
CA GLY A 185 -4.96 -7.06 -4.78
C GLY A 185 -4.72 -7.98 -5.97
N TYR A 186 -4.77 -9.28 -5.67
CA TYR A 186 -4.60 -10.39 -6.62
C TYR A 186 -5.74 -11.41 -6.50
N GLU A 187 -6.84 -11.02 -5.87
CA GLU A 187 -8.04 -11.87 -5.69
C GLU A 187 -8.81 -12.07 -6.99
N LEU A 188 -8.77 -11.07 -7.87
CA LEU A 188 -9.34 -11.11 -9.21
C LEU A 188 -8.25 -10.90 -10.24
N ASP A 189 -8.34 -11.60 -11.35
CA ASP A 189 -7.54 -11.26 -12.52
C ASP A 189 -7.96 -9.88 -13.04
N LEU A 190 -7.00 -9.06 -13.46
CA LEU A 190 -7.30 -7.70 -13.93
C LEU A 190 -8.22 -7.69 -15.17
N ASP A 191 -8.15 -8.74 -15.98
CA ASP A 191 -8.99 -8.91 -17.17
C ASP A 191 -10.45 -9.24 -16.82
N ASP A 192 -10.72 -9.69 -15.58
CA ASP A 192 -12.06 -9.99 -15.06
C ASP A 192 -12.72 -8.76 -14.41
N ILE A 193 -11.99 -7.63 -14.29
CA ILE A 193 -12.53 -6.39 -13.75
C ILE A 193 -13.25 -5.61 -14.85
N GLU A 194 -14.57 -5.73 -14.88
CA GLU A 194 -15.42 -5.06 -15.87
C GLU A 194 -15.76 -3.63 -15.43
N LEU A 195 -15.37 -2.65 -16.24
CA LEU A 195 -15.68 -1.22 -16.07
C LEU A 195 -16.02 -0.61 -17.44
N ASP A 196 -17.16 0.05 -17.52
CA ASP A 196 -17.68 0.59 -18.78
C ASP A 196 -16.96 1.85 -19.26
N ASP A 197 -16.55 2.74 -18.33
CA ASP A 197 -15.89 4.00 -18.66
C ASP A 197 -14.36 3.83 -18.56
N PRO A 198 -13.60 4.12 -19.63
CA PRO A 198 -12.12 4.04 -19.60
C PRO A 198 -11.48 4.87 -18.49
N ARG A 199 -12.13 5.96 -18.04
CA ARG A 199 -11.62 6.78 -16.92
C ARG A 199 -11.73 6.07 -15.57
N ASP A 200 -12.68 5.16 -15.42
CA ASP A 200 -12.79 4.33 -14.22
C ASP A 200 -11.69 3.25 -14.20
N ILE A 201 -11.31 2.71 -15.35
CA ILE A 201 -10.13 1.85 -15.50
C ILE A 201 -8.86 2.61 -15.11
N ILE A 202 -8.71 3.87 -15.54
CA ILE A 202 -7.59 4.72 -15.15
C ILE A 202 -7.57 4.93 -13.62
N CYS A 203 -8.73 5.16 -12.98
CA CYS A 203 -8.78 5.21 -11.51
C CYS A 203 -8.22 3.92 -10.88
N GLY A 204 -8.58 2.75 -11.40
CA GLY A 204 -8.04 1.47 -10.95
C GLY A 204 -6.52 1.38 -11.13
N HIS A 205 -6.00 1.75 -12.31
CA HIS A 205 -4.54 1.78 -12.56
C HIS A 205 -3.80 2.73 -11.60
N LEU A 206 -4.37 3.91 -11.32
CA LEU A 206 -3.79 4.88 -10.39
C LEU A 206 -3.79 4.35 -8.95
N ILE A 207 -4.89 3.72 -8.50
CA ILE A 207 -5.01 3.15 -7.16
C ILE A 207 -4.02 2.00 -6.98
N GLY A 208 -4.01 1.00 -7.88
CA GLY A 208 -3.09 -0.12 -7.79
C GLY A 208 -1.62 0.29 -7.91
N THR A 209 -1.33 1.35 -8.71
CA THR A 209 0.01 1.92 -8.79
C THR A 209 0.40 2.60 -7.48
N ALA A 210 -0.50 3.41 -6.89
CA ALA A 210 -0.23 4.12 -5.65
C ALA A 210 0.12 3.17 -4.51
N ASP A 211 -0.62 2.08 -4.38
CA ASP A 211 -0.37 1.05 -3.40
C ASP A 211 1.03 0.43 -3.56
N MET A 212 1.35 -0.06 -4.77
CA MET A 212 2.65 -0.66 -5.04
C MET A 212 3.82 0.31 -4.79
N ILE A 213 3.75 1.55 -5.32
CA ILE A 213 4.90 2.45 -5.21
C ILE A 213 5.07 3.03 -3.81
N ALA A 214 4.00 3.24 -3.03
CA ALA A 214 4.09 3.73 -1.66
C ALA A 214 4.81 2.73 -0.76
N GLN A 215 4.35 1.48 -0.73
CA GLN A 215 4.95 0.44 0.11
C GLN A 215 6.40 0.13 -0.27
N MET A 216 6.75 0.07 -1.57
CA MET A 216 8.12 -0.20 -2.01
C MET A 216 9.05 1.00 -1.82
N ALA A 217 8.53 2.24 -1.83
CA ALA A 217 9.29 3.45 -1.61
C ALA A 217 9.43 3.84 -0.13
N ASP A 218 8.70 3.20 0.77
CA ASP A 218 8.82 3.43 2.21
C ASP A 218 10.29 3.28 2.63
N ARG A 219 10.78 4.23 3.44
CA ARG A 219 12.17 4.20 3.93
C ARG A 219 12.52 2.91 4.66
N CYS A 220 11.56 2.33 5.34
CA CYS A 220 11.69 1.13 6.15
C CYS A 220 11.08 -0.11 5.48
N SER A 221 10.84 -0.07 4.16
CA SER A 221 10.15 -1.16 3.46
C SER A 221 10.81 -2.52 3.70
N LEU A 222 12.15 -2.57 3.69
CA LEU A 222 12.89 -3.83 3.87
C LEU A 222 12.72 -4.39 5.29
N GLU A 223 12.87 -3.55 6.30
CA GLU A 223 12.65 -3.97 7.69
C GLU A 223 11.17 -4.35 7.93
N LYS A 224 10.23 -3.59 7.37
CA LYS A 224 8.80 -3.92 7.44
C LYS A 224 8.47 -5.24 6.73
N CYS A 225 9.03 -5.49 5.57
CA CYS A 225 8.87 -6.78 4.88
C CYS A 225 9.39 -7.94 5.72
N ARG A 226 10.62 -7.81 6.30
CA ARG A 226 11.22 -8.85 7.13
C ARG A 226 10.42 -9.14 8.41
N ASP A 227 10.02 -8.10 9.12
CA ASP A 227 9.57 -8.21 10.51
C ASP A 227 8.03 -8.19 10.65
N ARG A 228 7.30 -7.71 9.62
CA ARG A 228 5.85 -7.51 9.69
C ARG A 228 5.11 -8.24 8.59
N LEU A 229 5.46 -8.00 7.31
CA LEU A 229 4.80 -8.65 6.19
C LEU A 229 4.95 -10.17 6.26
N PHE A 230 6.16 -10.67 6.58
CA PHE A 230 6.36 -12.09 6.80
C PHE A 230 5.43 -12.65 7.87
N ASN A 231 5.26 -11.94 8.99
CA ASN A 231 4.37 -12.36 10.07
C ASN A 231 2.91 -12.42 9.60
N GLU A 232 2.44 -11.43 8.86
CA GLU A 232 1.10 -11.43 8.28
C GLU A 232 0.94 -12.56 7.24
N PHE A 233 1.94 -12.83 6.44
CA PHE A 233 1.94 -13.94 5.48
C PHE A 233 1.88 -15.31 6.15
N VAL A 234 2.48 -15.47 7.33
CA VAL A 234 2.35 -16.69 8.11
C VAL A 234 0.91 -16.84 8.60
N VAL A 235 0.35 -15.80 9.23
CA VAL A 235 -1.02 -15.81 9.77
C VAL A 235 -2.06 -15.96 8.66
N GLY A 236 -1.88 -15.27 7.54
CA GLY A 236 -2.78 -15.27 6.39
C GLY A 236 -2.66 -16.48 5.45
N GLY A 237 -1.78 -17.46 5.76
CA GLY A 237 -1.61 -18.66 4.95
C GLY A 237 -0.85 -18.44 3.62
N VAL A 238 -0.18 -17.30 3.45
CA VAL A 238 0.62 -16.98 2.26
C VAL A 238 2.02 -17.59 2.36
N ALA A 239 2.67 -17.48 3.53
CA ALA A 239 4.01 -18.03 3.73
C ALA A 239 4.02 -19.56 3.75
N VAL A 240 2.97 -20.16 4.26
CA VAL A 240 2.79 -21.62 4.33
C VAL A 240 1.35 -21.96 3.99
N GLU A 241 1.17 -22.71 2.94
CA GLU A 241 -0.14 -23.17 2.46
C GLU A 241 -0.39 -24.63 2.83
N ASN A 242 -1.58 -24.92 3.36
CA ASN A 242 -2.07 -26.29 3.57
C ASN A 242 -2.59 -26.85 2.25
N SER A 243 -1.81 -27.68 1.56
CA SER A 243 -2.25 -28.29 0.31
C SER A 243 -3.12 -29.52 0.52
N LYS A 244 -2.83 -30.34 1.56
CA LYS A 244 -3.62 -31.49 2.03
C LYS A 244 -3.34 -31.75 3.51
N PRO A 245 -4.16 -32.49 4.23
CA PRO A 245 -3.87 -32.86 5.61
C PRO A 245 -2.47 -33.46 5.77
N GLY A 246 -1.58 -32.73 6.45
CA GLY A 246 -0.19 -33.11 6.68
C GLY A 246 0.79 -32.80 5.53
N GLU A 247 0.35 -32.15 4.46
CA GLU A 247 1.21 -31.61 3.39
C GLU A 247 1.17 -30.09 3.41
N PHE A 248 2.33 -29.48 3.65
CA PHE A 248 2.50 -28.03 3.64
C PHE A 248 3.39 -27.62 2.47
N MET A 249 2.98 -26.55 1.77
CA MET A 249 3.80 -25.87 0.79
C MET A 249 4.37 -24.61 1.45
N VAL A 250 5.69 -24.54 1.61
CA VAL A 250 6.36 -23.39 2.19
C VAL A 250 6.85 -22.49 1.07
N ARG A 251 6.30 -21.28 1.00
CA ARG A 251 6.69 -20.25 0.03
C ARG A 251 7.78 -19.34 0.60
N TYR A 252 7.66 -19.04 1.88
CA TYR A 252 8.62 -18.21 2.62
C TYR A 252 8.92 -18.87 3.96
N GLU A 253 10.20 -19.24 4.16
CA GLU A 253 10.66 -19.89 5.39
C GLU A 253 10.88 -18.88 6.53
N SER A 254 11.18 -17.63 6.18
CA SER A 254 11.51 -16.56 7.11
C SER A 254 11.35 -15.20 6.46
N GLY A 255 11.34 -14.14 7.27
CA GLY A 255 11.40 -12.76 6.75
C GLY A 255 12.68 -12.48 5.95
N ARG A 256 13.78 -13.19 6.24
CA ARG A 256 14.99 -13.14 5.43
C ARG A 256 14.78 -13.78 4.06
N ASP A 257 14.21 -14.97 3.99
CA ASP A 257 13.89 -15.65 2.74
C ASP A 257 12.91 -14.83 1.88
N LEU A 258 11.93 -14.16 2.50
CA LEU A 258 11.07 -13.19 1.82
C LEU A 258 11.88 -12.07 1.17
N LEU A 259 12.84 -11.49 1.89
CA LEU A 259 13.70 -10.44 1.33
C LEU A 259 14.64 -10.95 0.23
N GLU A 260 15.18 -12.16 0.34
CA GLU A 260 16.03 -12.77 -0.70
C GLU A 260 15.25 -12.95 -2.02
N LYS A 261 13.94 -13.16 -1.96
CA LYS A 261 13.04 -13.26 -3.13
C LYS A 261 12.51 -11.91 -3.63
N THR A 262 12.57 -10.87 -2.81
CA THR A 262 12.03 -9.53 -3.13
C THR A 262 12.61 -8.89 -4.41
N PRO A 263 13.91 -9.00 -4.77
CA PRO A 263 14.40 -8.41 -6.03
C PRO A 263 13.73 -9.00 -7.27
N THR A 264 13.48 -10.31 -7.29
CA THR A 264 12.78 -10.98 -8.41
C THR A 264 11.31 -10.54 -8.47
N PHE A 265 10.65 -10.46 -7.31
CA PHE A 265 9.30 -9.93 -7.20
C PHE A 265 9.21 -8.49 -7.72
N TYR A 266 10.12 -7.62 -7.29
CA TYR A 266 10.18 -6.23 -7.77
C TYR A 266 10.28 -6.14 -9.29
N GLN A 267 11.18 -6.92 -9.91
CA GLN A 267 11.31 -6.96 -11.36
C GLN A 267 10.02 -7.37 -12.06
N HIS A 268 9.33 -8.37 -11.51
CA HIS A 268 8.05 -8.82 -12.01
C HIS A 268 6.96 -7.73 -11.90
N VAL A 269 6.81 -7.11 -10.73
CA VAL A 269 5.85 -6.01 -10.51
C VAL A 269 6.11 -4.85 -11.45
N MET A 270 7.36 -4.41 -11.59
CA MET A 270 7.69 -3.32 -12.50
C MET A 270 7.34 -3.64 -13.94
N ARG A 271 7.64 -4.86 -14.41
CA ARG A 271 7.44 -5.26 -15.80
C ARG A 271 5.98 -5.51 -16.12
N GLU A 272 5.34 -6.38 -15.36
CA GLU A 272 3.99 -6.86 -15.68
C GLU A 272 2.92 -5.92 -15.11
N ARG A 273 2.97 -5.59 -13.82
CA ARG A 273 1.89 -4.84 -13.21
C ARG A 273 1.96 -3.34 -13.52
N LEU A 274 3.08 -2.68 -13.20
CA LEU A 274 3.19 -1.23 -13.36
C LEU A 274 3.39 -0.80 -14.82
N ASN A 275 4.21 -1.51 -15.59
CA ASN A 275 4.49 -1.10 -16.98
C ASN A 275 3.45 -1.63 -17.97
N ARG A 276 3.10 -2.92 -17.89
CA ARG A 276 2.20 -3.54 -18.86
C ARG A 276 0.73 -3.29 -18.51
N ASN A 277 0.32 -3.74 -17.31
CA ASN A 277 -1.09 -3.74 -16.94
C ASN A 277 -1.59 -2.34 -16.57
N PHE A 278 -0.81 -1.57 -15.81
CA PHE A 278 -1.16 -0.22 -15.38
C PHE A 278 -0.58 0.89 -16.26
N ASN A 279 -0.10 0.53 -17.46
CA ASN A 279 0.29 1.48 -18.51
C ASN A 279 1.24 2.61 -18.03
N ARG A 280 2.11 2.31 -17.07
CA ARG A 280 3.13 3.24 -16.52
C ARG A 280 2.54 4.52 -15.91
N VAL A 281 1.34 4.49 -15.37
CA VAL A 281 0.70 5.68 -14.78
C VAL A 281 1.53 6.32 -13.65
N TYR A 282 2.49 5.59 -13.04
CA TYR A 282 3.42 6.18 -12.08
C TYR A 282 4.19 7.40 -12.62
N ARG A 283 4.33 7.52 -13.94
CA ARG A 283 5.04 8.65 -14.57
C ARG A 283 4.30 9.98 -14.42
N TYR A 284 3.01 9.97 -14.13
CA TYR A 284 2.27 11.21 -13.89
C TYR A 284 2.79 12.00 -12.69
N ILE A 285 3.46 11.35 -11.74
CA ILE A 285 4.14 12.04 -10.62
C ILE A 285 5.25 12.97 -11.10
N GLU A 286 5.92 12.66 -12.22
CA GLU A 286 7.03 13.44 -12.78
C GLU A 286 6.62 14.89 -13.08
N VAL A 287 5.35 15.12 -13.40
CA VAL A 287 4.79 16.46 -13.67
C VAL A 287 4.85 17.38 -12.44
N LEU A 288 4.74 16.80 -11.25
CA LEU A 288 4.78 17.54 -9.99
C LEU A 288 6.20 17.81 -9.49
N TYR A 289 7.19 17.09 -10.03
CA TYR A 289 8.57 17.09 -9.52
C TYR A 289 9.60 17.36 -10.63
N ASN A 290 9.28 18.25 -11.58
CA ASN A 290 10.19 18.70 -12.64
C ASN A 290 10.83 17.53 -13.44
N GLY A 291 10.03 16.52 -13.77
CA GLY A 291 10.46 15.35 -14.54
C GLY A 291 11.15 14.25 -13.70
N GLN A 292 11.21 14.40 -12.39
CA GLN A 292 11.74 13.37 -11.47
C GLN A 292 10.59 12.58 -10.84
N ASN A 293 10.84 11.32 -10.50
CA ASN A 293 9.89 10.50 -9.77
C ASN A 293 10.48 10.05 -8.42
N PRO A 294 10.19 10.76 -7.31
CA PRO A 294 10.77 10.47 -6.01
C PRO A 294 10.41 9.07 -5.49
N TYR A 295 9.25 8.51 -5.87
CA TYR A 295 8.90 7.14 -5.50
C TYR A 295 9.80 6.12 -6.19
N ILE A 296 9.95 6.22 -7.51
CA ILE A 296 10.80 5.30 -8.29
C ILE A 296 12.25 5.40 -7.85
N ASP A 297 12.74 6.59 -7.52
CA ASP A 297 14.10 6.79 -7.02
C ASP A 297 14.28 6.15 -5.64
N ALA A 298 13.31 6.29 -4.74
CA ALA A 298 13.32 5.64 -3.41
C ALA A 298 13.29 4.11 -3.53
N ILE A 299 12.45 3.57 -4.43
CA ILE A 299 12.38 2.13 -4.70
C ILE A 299 13.72 1.60 -5.22
N ARG A 300 14.33 2.27 -6.20
CA ARG A 300 15.66 1.89 -6.71
C ARG A 300 16.71 1.88 -5.62
N HIS A 301 16.67 2.89 -4.74
CA HIS A 301 17.59 2.96 -3.60
C HIS A 301 17.39 1.77 -2.66
N ASN A 302 16.15 1.44 -2.28
CA ASN A 302 15.84 0.29 -1.43
C ASN A 302 16.30 -1.02 -2.07
N MET A 303 16.05 -1.22 -3.37
CA MET A 303 16.45 -2.44 -4.08
C MET A 303 17.99 -2.55 -4.21
N THR A 304 18.69 -1.46 -4.53
CA THR A 304 20.15 -1.45 -4.56
C THR A 304 20.73 -1.81 -3.19
N HIS A 305 20.15 -1.27 -2.12
CA HIS A 305 20.56 -1.60 -0.75
C HIS A 305 20.32 -3.08 -0.42
N LEU A 306 19.15 -3.62 -0.79
CA LEU A 306 18.82 -5.02 -0.57
C LEU A 306 19.75 -5.97 -1.33
N VAL A 307 20.00 -5.72 -2.62
CA VAL A 307 20.92 -6.53 -3.42
C VAL A 307 22.30 -6.56 -2.78
N ARG A 308 22.81 -5.39 -2.34
CA ARG A 308 24.09 -5.33 -1.61
C ARG A 308 24.08 -6.18 -0.34
N ILE A 309 23.00 -6.16 0.44
CA ILE A 309 22.88 -6.97 1.67
C ILE A 309 22.93 -8.47 1.33
N ILE A 310 22.19 -8.88 0.30
CA ILE A 310 22.17 -10.28 -0.15
C ILE A 310 23.57 -10.72 -0.62
N GLU A 311 24.23 -9.93 -1.45
CA GLU A 311 25.56 -10.23 -1.98
C GLU A 311 26.66 -10.30 -0.91
N THR A 312 26.59 -9.42 0.09
CA THR A 312 27.58 -9.37 1.18
C THR A 312 27.24 -10.29 2.35
N GLY A 313 25.99 -10.71 2.46
CA GLY A 313 25.49 -11.46 3.62
C GLY A 313 25.39 -10.61 4.90
N ASP A 314 25.59 -9.29 4.80
CA ASP A 314 25.58 -8.39 5.97
C ASP A 314 24.15 -7.90 6.30
N TRP A 315 23.40 -8.74 6.96
CA TRP A 315 22.02 -8.44 7.39
C TRP A 315 21.94 -7.43 8.54
N SER A 316 23.07 -7.09 9.17
CA SER A 316 23.12 -6.06 10.22
C SER A 316 22.84 -4.64 9.68
N LEU A 317 22.89 -4.47 8.37
CA LEU A 317 22.54 -3.23 7.69
C LEU A 317 21.05 -2.89 7.77
N LEU A 318 20.18 -3.89 7.97
CA LEU A 318 18.74 -3.70 8.24
C LEU A 318 18.51 -3.44 9.72
N ARG A 319 18.76 -2.21 10.15
CA ARG A 319 18.77 -1.79 11.56
C ARG A 319 17.70 -0.79 11.96
N ARG A 320 16.87 -0.32 11.00
CA ARG A 320 15.79 0.61 11.33
C ARG A 320 14.70 -0.12 12.13
N LYS A 321 14.08 0.63 13.04
CA LYS A 321 12.97 0.14 13.87
C LYS A 321 11.78 1.07 13.67
N PRO A 322 11.00 0.90 12.59
CA PRO A 322 9.85 1.73 12.33
C PRO A 322 8.80 1.53 13.43
N ALA A 323 8.15 2.61 13.86
CA ALA A 323 7.01 2.53 14.76
C ALA A 323 5.84 1.81 14.08
N VAL A 324 4.95 1.18 14.85
CA VAL A 324 3.72 0.52 14.38
C VAL A 324 2.55 1.39 14.76
N PHE A 325 1.64 1.61 13.82
CA PHE A 325 0.49 2.50 13.99
C PHE A 325 -0.80 1.68 14.02
N LEU A 326 -1.13 1.13 15.18
CA LEU A 326 -2.22 0.19 15.41
C LEU A 326 -3.33 0.79 16.27
N GLY A 327 -4.55 0.33 16.02
CA GLY A 327 -5.70 0.60 16.87
C GLY A 327 -5.70 -0.21 18.17
N ILE A 328 -4.95 -1.34 18.21
CA ILE A 328 -4.91 -2.28 19.33
C ILE A 328 -3.47 -2.36 19.84
N ALA A 329 -3.23 -1.86 21.05
CA ALA A 329 -1.88 -1.76 21.63
C ALA A 329 -1.13 -3.09 21.78
N GLN A 330 -1.85 -4.20 21.90
CA GLN A 330 -1.29 -5.54 22.13
C GLN A 330 -1.06 -6.35 20.85
N ALA A 331 -1.50 -5.82 19.69
CA ALA A 331 -1.52 -6.57 18.43
C ALA A 331 -0.14 -7.07 17.96
N VAL A 332 0.94 -6.32 18.22
CA VAL A 332 2.31 -6.77 17.86
C VAL A 332 2.68 -8.05 18.60
N GLN A 333 2.44 -8.09 19.90
CA GLN A 333 2.76 -9.26 20.74
C GLN A 333 1.85 -10.44 20.41
N ASP A 334 0.60 -10.18 20.04
CA ASP A 334 -0.37 -11.20 19.68
C ASP A 334 -0.01 -11.86 18.35
N ILE A 335 0.35 -11.09 17.33
CA ILE A 335 0.78 -11.64 16.02
C ILE A 335 2.08 -12.43 16.16
N GLU A 336 3.07 -11.95 16.93
CA GLU A 336 4.31 -12.68 17.19
C GLU A 336 4.04 -14.02 17.87
N ARG A 337 3.09 -14.07 18.81
CA ARG A 337 2.69 -15.31 19.51
C ARG A 337 1.97 -16.28 18.58
N ILE A 338 1.08 -15.79 17.71
CA ILE A 338 0.39 -16.61 16.72
C ILE A 338 1.42 -17.21 15.73
N VAL A 339 2.31 -16.37 15.20
CA VAL A 339 3.36 -16.78 14.26
C VAL A 339 4.27 -17.85 14.87
N ALA A 340 4.74 -17.65 16.11
CA ALA A 340 5.58 -18.62 16.78
C ALA A 340 4.90 -19.99 16.90
N ARG A 341 3.62 -20.04 17.27
CA ARG A 341 2.82 -21.27 17.35
C ARG A 341 2.66 -21.95 15.99
N GLN A 342 2.38 -21.19 14.95
CA GLN A 342 2.19 -21.72 13.60
C GLN A 342 3.50 -22.28 13.04
N LEU A 343 4.61 -21.55 13.17
CA LEU A 343 5.93 -22.02 12.74
C LEU A 343 6.38 -23.27 13.50
N ASP A 344 6.08 -23.38 14.80
CA ASP A 344 6.37 -24.59 15.57
C ASP A 344 5.54 -25.79 15.10
N ALA A 345 4.28 -25.58 14.70
CA ALA A 345 3.45 -26.65 14.15
C ALA A 345 3.96 -27.17 12.80
N PHE A 346 4.67 -26.33 12.01
CA PHE A 346 5.27 -26.74 10.74
C PHE A 346 6.63 -27.44 10.88
N LYS A 347 7.27 -27.37 12.05
CA LYS A 347 8.51 -28.08 12.34
C LYS A 347 8.24 -29.60 12.35
N GLY A 348 8.62 -30.29 11.30
CA GLY A 348 8.42 -31.74 11.14
C GLY A 348 7.39 -32.12 10.07
N ALA A 349 6.70 -31.18 9.48
CA ALA A 349 5.88 -31.40 8.31
C ALA A 349 6.73 -31.56 7.04
N ARG A 350 6.26 -32.38 6.07
CA ARG A 350 6.98 -32.55 4.79
C ARG A 350 6.86 -31.25 3.98
N ILE A 351 8.00 -30.58 3.80
CA ILE A 351 8.14 -29.34 3.03
C ILE A 351 8.44 -29.72 1.59
N ARG A 352 7.65 -29.22 0.65
CA ARG A 352 7.99 -29.23 -0.78
C ARG A 352 8.26 -27.79 -1.21
N PRO A 353 9.50 -27.43 -1.58
CA PRO A 353 9.75 -26.13 -2.18
C PRO A 353 9.14 -26.11 -3.59
N GLU A 354 8.27 -25.18 -3.87
CA GLU A 354 7.85 -24.81 -5.23
C GLU A 354 8.45 -23.49 -5.64
N ASN A 355 9.01 -23.49 -6.86
CA ASN A 355 9.54 -22.29 -7.54
C ASN A 355 8.41 -21.37 -8.09
N THR A 356 7.30 -21.27 -7.42
CA THR A 356 6.22 -20.41 -7.88
C THR A 356 6.43 -19.02 -7.31
N LEU A 357 6.72 -18.08 -8.21
CA LEU A 357 6.61 -16.63 -7.94
C LEU A 357 5.15 -16.33 -7.61
N LEU A 358 4.78 -16.50 -6.35
CA LEU A 358 3.50 -16.05 -5.90
C LEU A 358 3.63 -14.70 -5.28
N MET A 359 2.77 -13.88 -5.81
CA MET A 359 2.63 -12.50 -5.52
C MET A 359 2.28 -12.33 -4.05
N PRO A 360 2.97 -11.46 -3.34
CA PRO A 360 2.41 -10.92 -2.11
C PRO A 360 1.12 -10.17 -2.44
N VAL A 361 0.27 -10.14 -1.53
CA VAL A 361 -1.01 -9.44 -1.47
C VAL A 361 -0.80 -7.94 -1.58
#